data_370b4159dc0ffffa11f4bd057e0087aa
#
_entry.id   370b4159dc0ffffa11f4bd057e0087aa
#
_cell.length_a   1.000
_cell.length_b   1.000
_cell.length_c   1.000
_cell.angle_alpha   90.00
_cell.angle_beta   90.00
_cell.angle_gamma   90.00
#
_symmetry.space_group_name_H-M   'P 1'
#
loop_
_entity.id
_entity.type
_entity.pdbx_description
1 polymer ?
#
loop_
_entity_poly.entity_id
_entity_poly.type
_entity_poly.pdbx_seq_one_letter_code
_entity_poly.pdbx_strand_id
1 'polypeptide(L)'
;CIRDRPKIKNPGKLFARLMGFIFKKYLPACIIVVICIFVSVLANVQGTMFTKNLIDDYIVPLLKTGNPDYGPLLAAMGRVAVFYGIGVISTFAYSKIMIYVSQGTIKNLRVELFSHMQDLPIRYFDSHAHGDIMSIYTNDIDTLRQLISQSLPQILNSAITVVSVFVSMVILNIPLTILTIVMVIVTTVVTKKFAGFSSRYFLAQQRDLGKVNGFIEEMLNGQKVVKVFTHEQENIEAFDKINDELFESAYNANMYSNMLGPVNAQIGNLSYVLCALAGGVMALSGFGGLTLGKLASFLTFNKSFNMPISQVSQQFNSIIMALAGCDRIFSLLDEAPETDEGYVTLVNAREENGKLTETPEHTGLWAWKHTHQADGSVDYKKLEGDVVFDDVDFGYVPEKIVLHDVDLFATPGQKIAFVGTTGAGKTTITNLINRFYDIADGKIRYDGININKIKKADLRHSLGIVLQDTHLFTATVMENIRYGKLDATDDEVYAAARLANADTFIRQLPDGYNTVLTGDGANLSQGQRQLLAIARAAIADPPVLILDEATSSIDTRTERIVQDGMDKLMHGRTTFVIAHRLSTVRNSDCIMVLEQGRIIERGSHDELISKKGKYYQLYTGKTA
;
A
#
# COMPACT_ATOMS: atom_id res chain seq x y z
N CYS A 1 6.25 15.03 -11.66
CA CYS A 1 7.59 14.71 -11.13
C CYS A 1 7.99 13.32 -11.58
N ILE A 2 8.83 13.24 -12.64
CA ILE A 2 9.54 11.99 -12.96
C ILE A 2 10.59 11.87 -11.85
N ARG A 3 10.23 11.20 -10.76
CA ARG A 3 11.23 10.72 -9.82
C ARG A 3 12.14 9.78 -10.60
N ASP A 4 13.44 10.08 -10.61
CA ASP A 4 14.47 9.14 -11.02
C ASP A 4 14.07 7.76 -10.53
N ARG A 5 14.17 6.74 -11.43
CA ARG A 5 13.96 5.36 -11.00
C ARG A 5 14.79 5.18 -9.73
N PRO A 6 14.19 4.86 -8.58
CA PRO A 6 14.97 4.67 -7.37
C PRO A 6 16.02 3.63 -7.71
N LYS A 7 17.29 3.99 -7.61
CA LYS A 7 18.38 3.02 -7.73
C LYS A 7 18.16 2.03 -6.62
N ILE A 8 17.65 0.84 -6.95
CA ILE A 8 17.41 -0.22 -5.98
C ILE A 8 18.71 -0.43 -5.21
N LYS A 9 18.71 -0.05 -3.94
CA LYS A 9 19.85 -0.26 -3.07
C LYS A 9 19.98 -1.77 -2.80
N ASN A 10 20.95 -2.45 -3.39
CA ASN A 10 21.24 -3.87 -3.20
C ASN A 10 20.12 -4.85 -3.63
N PRO A 11 19.85 -5.02 -4.95
CA PRO A 11 18.79 -5.92 -5.43
C PRO A 11 18.97 -7.36 -4.96
N GLY A 12 20.21 -7.83 -4.75
CA GLY A 12 20.49 -9.16 -4.23
C GLY A 12 20.04 -9.37 -2.78
N LYS A 13 20.17 -8.36 -1.90
CA LYS A 13 19.68 -8.44 -0.52
C LYS A 13 18.15 -8.46 -0.47
N LEU A 14 17.49 -7.65 -1.30
CA LEU A 14 16.02 -7.64 -1.40
C LEU A 14 15.49 -8.98 -1.89
N PHE A 15 16.09 -9.53 -2.94
CA PHE A 15 15.74 -10.85 -3.44
C PHE A 15 15.95 -11.94 -2.39
N ALA A 16 17.09 -11.92 -1.69
CA ALA A 16 17.37 -12.88 -0.61
C ALA A 16 16.36 -12.76 0.54
N ARG A 17 15.96 -11.54 0.93
CA ARG A 17 14.92 -11.30 1.95
C ARG A 17 13.56 -11.86 1.51
N LEU A 18 13.17 -11.62 0.25
CA LEU A 18 11.95 -12.17 -0.32
C LEU A 18 11.97 -13.70 -0.31
N MET A 19 13.07 -14.31 -0.76
CA MET A 19 13.21 -15.77 -0.76
C MET A 19 13.20 -16.32 0.66
N GLY A 20 13.81 -15.63 1.62
CA GLY A 20 13.73 -15.99 3.05
C GLY A 20 12.29 -15.98 3.57
N PHE A 21 11.49 -14.98 3.18
CA PHE A 21 10.08 -14.89 3.54
C PHE A 21 9.27 -16.07 2.97
N ILE A 22 9.51 -16.43 1.71
CA ILE A 22 8.86 -17.58 1.06
C ILE A 22 9.30 -18.89 1.70
N PHE A 23 10.60 -19.09 1.87
CA PHE A 23 11.18 -20.35 2.37
C PHE A 23 10.84 -20.62 3.82
N LYS A 24 10.67 -19.61 4.66
CA LYS A 24 10.27 -19.78 6.05
C LYS A 24 9.02 -20.66 6.21
N LYS A 25 8.09 -20.61 5.25
CA LYS A 25 6.82 -21.34 5.33
C LYS A 25 6.64 -22.39 4.23
N TYR A 26 7.20 -22.17 3.04
CA TYR A 26 6.89 -22.96 1.85
C TYR A 26 8.08 -23.73 1.28
N LEU A 27 9.20 -23.86 2.02
CA LEU A 27 10.41 -24.56 1.55
C LEU A 27 10.14 -25.96 0.98
N PRO A 28 9.36 -26.85 1.65
CA PRO A 28 9.11 -28.18 1.09
C PRO A 28 8.36 -28.12 -0.26
N ALA A 29 7.39 -27.20 -0.39
CA ALA A 29 6.66 -26.99 -1.63
C ALA A 29 7.57 -26.50 -2.76
N CYS A 30 8.49 -25.56 -2.47
CA CYS A 30 9.47 -25.06 -3.42
C CYS A 30 10.43 -26.17 -3.90
N ILE A 31 10.86 -27.05 -3.02
CA ILE A 31 11.71 -28.21 -3.39
C ILE A 31 10.95 -29.14 -4.34
N ILE A 32 9.69 -29.46 -4.04
CA ILE A 32 8.84 -30.28 -4.92
C ILE A 32 8.68 -29.61 -6.30
N VAL A 33 8.48 -28.29 -6.34
CA VAL A 33 8.39 -27.54 -7.59
C VAL A 33 9.65 -27.70 -8.43
N VAL A 34 10.84 -27.54 -7.85
CA VAL A 34 12.11 -27.70 -8.56
C VAL A 34 12.25 -29.12 -9.12
N ILE A 35 11.91 -30.14 -8.33
CA ILE A 35 11.92 -31.55 -8.78
C ILE A 35 10.93 -31.75 -9.93
N CYS A 36 9.71 -31.24 -9.82
CA CYS A 36 8.70 -31.37 -10.88
C CYS A 36 9.14 -30.66 -12.18
N ILE A 37 9.74 -29.48 -12.10
CA ILE A 37 10.29 -28.76 -13.27
C ILE A 37 11.39 -29.62 -13.91
N PHE A 38 12.31 -30.15 -13.11
CA PHE A 38 13.39 -31.00 -13.60
C PHE A 38 12.87 -32.26 -14.30
N VAL A 39 11.92 -32.96 -13.70
CA VAL A 39 11.26 -34.13 -14.30
C VAL A 39 10.54 -33.78 -15.60
N SER A 40 9.81 -32.66 -15.63
CA SER A 40 9.11 -32.20 -16.83
C SER A 40 10.07 -31.90 -17.97
N VAL A 41 11.18 -31.20 -17.71
CA VAL A 41 12.19 -30.90 -18.73
C VAL A 41 12.86 -32.17 -19.24
N LEU A 42 13.25 -33.09 -18.35
CA LEU A 42 13.84 -34.36 -18.75
C LEU A 42 12.89 -35.20 -19.62
N ALA A 43 11.61 -35.23 -19.27
CA ALA A 43 10.58 -35.93 -20.06
C ALA A 43 10.49 -35.37 -21.49
N ASN A 44 10.50 -34.02 -21.63
CA ASN A 44 10.51 -33.36 -22.94
C ASN A 44 11.80 -33.64 -23.76
N VAL A 45 12.96 -33.60 -23.09
CA VAL A 45 14.26 -33.91 -23.73
C VAL A 45 14.30 -35.36 -24.20
N GLN A 46 13.85 -36.32 -23.39
CA GLN A 46 13.76 -37.72 -23.77
C GLN A 46 12.82 -37.95 -24.93
N GLY A 47 11.67 -37.24 -24.98
CA GLY A 47 10.77 -37.30 -26.14
C GLY A 47 11.45 -36.83 -27.45
N THR A 48 12.25 -35.79 -27.36
CA THR A 48 13.03 -35.30 -28.53
C THR A 48 14.17 -36.25 -28.90
N MET A 49 14.91 -36.82 -27.94
CA MET A 49 15.95 -37.83 -28.18
C MET A 49 15.36 -39.10 -28.80
N PHE A 50 14.13 -39.46 -28.43
CA PHE A 50 13.45 -40.62 -29.03
C PHE A 50 13.25 -40.47 -30.54
N THR A 51 13.15 -39.27 -31.09
CA THR A 51 13.07 -39.06 -32.54
C THR A 51 14.26 -39.67 -33.28
N LYS A 52 15.48 -39.58 -32.68
CA LYS A 52 16.67 -40.27 -33.19
C LYS A 52 16.43 -41.79 -33.23
N ASN A 53 16.05 -42.37 -32.11
CA ASN A 53 15.87 -43.82 -32.00
C ASN A 53 14.71 -44.29 -32.90
N LEU A 54 13.64 -43.50 -33.00
CA LEU A 54 12.51 -43.79 -33.90
C LEU A 54 12.96 -43.95 -35.35
N ILE A 55 13.80 -43.04 -35.82
CA ILE A 55 14.27 -43.06 -37.20
C ILE A 55 15.34 -44.14 -37.40
N ASP A 56 16.38 -44.14 -36.58
CA ASP A 56 17.57 -44.96 -36.76
C ASP A 56 17.33 -46.42 -36.40
N ASP A 57 16.60 -46.71 -35.27
CA ASP A 57 16.46 -48.06 -34.73
C ASP A 57 15.18 -48.77 -35.17
N TYR A 58 14.16 -48.02 -35.61
CA TYR A 58 12.87 -48.61 -36.01
C TYR A 58 12.51 -48.34 -37.47
N ILE A 59 12.45 -47.09 -37.95
CA ILE A 59 11.96 -46.77 -39.29
C ILE A 59 12.94 -47.25 -40.36
N VAL A 60 14.23 -46.92 -40.27
CA VAL A 60 15.21 -47.29 -41.28
C VAL A 60 15.39 -48.81 -41.39
N PRO A 61 15.41 -49.63 -40.33
CA PRO A 61 15.40 -51.08 -40.42
C PRO A 61 14.15 -51.64 -41.04
N LEU A 62 12.96 -51.12 -40.65
CA LEU A 62 11.68 -51.57 -41.19
C LEU A 62 11.54 -51.33 -42.70
N LEU A 63 12.09 -50.22 -43.21
CA LEU A 63 12.12 -49.94 -44.66
C LEU A 63 12.98 -50.91 -45.48
N LYS A 64 13.93 -51.59 -44.81
CA LYS A 64 14.83 -52.58 -45.45
C LYS A 64 14.28 -54.02 -45.40
N THR A 65 13.25 -54.26 -44.61
CA THR A 65 12.69 -55.60 -44.37
C THR A 65 11.44 -55.79 -45.18
N GLY A 66 11.32 -56.86 -45.94
CA GLY A 66 10.17 -57.15 -46.81
C GLY A 66 8.88 -57.55 -46.08
N ASN A 67 8.97 -57.85 -44.77
CA ASN A 67 7.81 -58.16 -43.91
C ASN A 67 7.97 -57.45 -42.56
N PRO A 68 7.43 -56.20 -42.41
CA PRO A 68 7.70 -55.36 -41.25
C PRO A 68 6.90 -55.84 -40.02
N ASP A 69 7.62 -56.09 -38.90
CA ASP A 69 7.04 -56.27 -37.57
C ASP A 69 6.93 -54.91 -36.84
N TYR A 70 5.71 -54.45 -36.60
CA TYR A 70 5.40 -53.17 -35.92
C TYR A 70 5.36 -53.26 -34.39
N GLY A 71 5.45 -54.47 -33.81
CA GLY A 71 5.36 -54.70 -32.38
C GLY A 71 6.39 -53.91 -31.58
N PRO A 72 7.68 -53.95 -31.90
CA PRO A 72 8.74 -53.18 -31.19
C PRO A 72 8.57 -51.66 -31.29
N LEU A 73 8.08 -51.16 -32.44
CA LEU A 73 7.78 -49.73 -32.65
C LEU A 73 6.63 -49.26 -31.72
N LEU A 74 5.55 -50.01 -31.68
CA LEU A 74 4.38 -49.69 -30.82
C LEU A 74 4.75 -49.71 -29.33
N ALA A 75 5.57 -50.67 -28.91
CA ALA A 75 6.08 -50.73 -27.52
C ALA A 75 6.97 -49.53 -27.17
N ALA A 76 7.79 -49.10 -28.12
CA ALA A 76 8.65 -47.90 -27.94
C ALA A 76 7.82 -46.62 -27.89
N MET A 77 6.82 -46.46 -28.75
CA MET A 77 5.87 -45.34 -28.72
C MET A 77 5.08 -45.31 -27.39
N GLY A 78 4.65 -46.48 -26.89
CA GLY A 78 4.00 -46.58 -25.58
C GLY A 78 4.88 -46.10 -24.42
N ARG A 79 6.19 -46.43 -24.43
CA ARG A 79 7.15 -45.91 -23.43
C ARG A 79 7.27 -44.41 -23.48
N VAL A 80 7.36 -43.80 -24.66
CA VAL A 80 7.47 -42.35 -24.82
C VAL A 80 6.20 -41.63 -24.39
N ALA A 81 5.03 -42.22 -24.68
CA ALA A 81 3.74 -41.72 -24.21
C ALA A 81 3.71 -41.64 -22.67
N VAL A 82 4.25 -42.64 -21.96
CA VAL A 82 4.37 -42.64 -20.50
C VAL A 82 5.30 -41.48 -20.04
N PHE A 83 6.46 -41.25 -20.70
CA PHE A 83 7.33 -40.13 -20.37
C PHE A 83 6.63 -38.77 -20.55
N TYR A 84 5.92 -38.56 -21.64
CA TYR A 84 5.12 -37.35 -21.84
C TYR A 84 4.01 -37.22 -20.80
N GLY A 85 3.32 -38.33 -20.44
CA GLY A 85 2.35 -38.34 -19.36
C GLY A 85 2.90 -37.89 -18.02
N ILE A 86 4.10 -38.38 -17.66
CA ILE A 86 4.84 -37.93 -16.44
C ILE A 86 5.18 -36.44 -16.57
N GLY A 87 5.63 -35.98 -17.73
CA GLY A 87 5.94 -34.56 -18.00
C GLY A 87 4.72 -33.66 -17.80
N VAL A 88 3.55 -34.05 -18.31
CA VAL A 88 2.28 -33.30 -18.17
C VAL A 88 1.85 -33.25 -16.72
N ILE A 89 1.87 -34.40 -15.99
CA ILE A 89 1.52 -34.46 -14.59
C ILE A 89 2.45 -33.58 -13.76
N SER A 90 3.77 -33.63 -14.04
CA SER A 90 4.76 -32.81 -13.33
C SER A 90 4.54 -31.31 -13.60
N THR A 91 4.22 -30.93 -14.84
CA THR A 91 3.91 -29.53 -15.20
C THR A 91 2.65 -29.04 -14.48
N PHE A 92 1.61 -29.85 -14.45
CA PHE A 92 0.37 -29.53 -13.73
C PHE A 92 0.65 -29.40 -12.22
N ALA A 93 1.42 -30.34 -11.65
CA ALA A 93 1.75 -30.35 -10.23
C ALA A 93 2.53 -29.10 -9.80
N TYR A 94 3.63 -28.75 -10.51
CA TYR A 94 4.40 -27.56 -10.13
C TYR A 94 3.59 -26.29 -10.32
N SER A 95 2.77 -26.17 -11.37
CA SER A 95 1.93 -25.01 -11.60
C SER A 95 0.92 -24.82 -10.47
N LYS A 96 0.22 -25.88 -10.06
CA LYS A 96 -0.73 -25.87 -8.95
C LYS A 96 -0.07 -25.52 -7.61
N ILE A 97 1.10 -26.10 -7.33
CA ILE A 97 1.85 -25.83 -6.11
C ILE A 97 2.32 -24.36 -6.09
N MET A 98 2.81 -23.83 -7.23
CA MET A 98 3.24 -22.43 -7.30
C MET A 98 2.11 -21.42 -7.09
N ILE A 99 0.90 -21.74 -7.54
CA ILE A 99 -0.28 -20.91 -7.22
C ILE A 99 -0.52 -20.90 -5.71
N TYR A 100 -0.47 -22.08 -5.07
CA TYR A 100 -0.64 -22.17 -3.60
C TYR A 100 0.43 -21.39 -2.85
N VAL A 101 1.72 -21.56 -3.19
CA VAL A 101 2.85 -20.82 -2.60
C VAL A 101 2.70 -19.32 -2.81
N SER A 102 2.40 -18.89 -4.03
CA SER A 102 2.25 -17.48 -4.38
C SER A 102 1.10 -16.83 -3.60
N GLN A 103 -0.11 -17.38 -3.68
CA GLN A 103 -1.28 -16.82 -3.02
C GLN A 103 -1.15 -16.84 -1.49
N GLY A 104 -0.56 -17.90 -0.95
CA GLY A 104 -0.30 -18.01 0.48
C GLY A 104 0.75 -17.00 0.97
N THR A 105 1.80 -16.75 0.18
CA THR A 105 2.80 -15.71 0.47
C THR A 105 2.17 -14.31 0.46
N ILE A 106 1.39 -14.02 -0.57
CA ILE A 106 0.69 -12.73 -0.70
C ILE A 106 -0.30 -12.51 0.45
N LYS A 107 -1.07 -13.53 0.83
CA LYS A 107 -1.97 -13.46 1.99
C LYS A 107 -1.20 -13.08 3.26
N ASN A 108 -0.10 -13.78 3.56
CA ASN A 108 0.69 -13.51 4.77
C ASN A 108 1.29 -12.10 4.74
N LEU A 109 1.82 -11.68 3.58
CA LEU A 109 2.41 -10.36 3.41
C LEU A 109 1.37 -9.23 3.61
N ARG A 110 0.15 -9.39 3.07
CA ARG A 110 -0.93 -8.42 3.29
C ARG A 110 -1.32 -8.31 4.76
N VAL A 111 -1.39 -9.44 5.47
CA VAL A 111 -1.70 -9.44 6.91
C VAL A 111 -0.60 -8.74 7.69
N GLU A 112 0.67 -9.04 7.40
CA GLU A 112 1.82 -8.43 8.08
C GLU A 112 1.91 -6.92 7.80
N LEU A 113 1.74 -6.51 6.54
CA LEU A 113 1.66 -5.09 6.15
C LEU A 113 0.53 -4.36 6.85
N PHE A 114 -0.67 -4.95 6.88
CA PHE A 114 -1.82 -4.31 7.50
C PHE A 114 -1.66 -4.18 9.01
N SER A 115 -1.18 -5.24 9.69
CA SER A 115 -0.90 -5.19 11.12
C SER A 115 0.15 -4.12 11.43
N HIS A 116 1.26 -4.12 10.69
CA HIS A 116 2.31 -3.14 10.89
C HIS A 116 1.84 -1.69 10.62
N MET A 117 0.99 -1.49 9.60
CA MET A 117 0.40 -0.17 9.31
C MET A 117 -0.45 0.35 10.48
N GLN A 118 -1.13 -0.53 11.24
CA GLN A 118 -1.91 -0.10 12.41
C GLN A 118 -0.99 0.36 13.57
N ASP A 119 0.24 -0.13 13.62
CA ASP A 119 1.22 0.22 14.65
C ASP A 119 2.05 1.46 14.30
N LEU A 120 1.90 2.04 13.09
CA LEU A 120 2.66 3.20 12.67
C LEU A 120 2.17 4.50 13.31
N PRO A 121 3.08 5.45 13.61
CA PRO A 121 2.73 6.76 14.14
C PRO A 121 1.98 7.60 13.09
N ILE A 122 1.12 8.52 13.54
CA ILE A 122 0.38 9.46 12.68
C ILE A 122 1.31 10.25 11.75
N ARG A 123 2.52 10.59 12.21
CA ARG A 123 3.56 11.24 11.40
C ARG A 123 3.81 10.54 10.05
N TYR A 124 3.73 9.21 10.01
CA TYR A 124 3.91 8.47 8.77
C TYR A 124 2.81 8.82 7.76
N PHE A 125 1.54 8.85 8.20
CA PHE A 125 0.39 9.15 7.35
C PHE A 125 0.34 10.61 6.92
N ASP A 126 0.78 11.53 7.78
CA ASP A 126 0.86 12.97 7.45
C ASP A 126 1.98 13.26 6.42
N SER A 127 3.02 12.44 6.36
CA SER A 127 4.16 12.62 5.46
C SER A 127 4.07 11.86 4.14
N HIS A 128 3.15 10.91 4.02
CA HIS A 128 2.97 10.06 2.83
C HIS A 128 1.56 10.19 2.25
N ALA A 129 1.46 10.32 0.93
CA ALA A 129 0.15 10.35 0.28
C ALA A 129 -0.56 8.99 0.41
N HIS A 130 -1.84 8.99 0.77
CA HIS A 130 -2.65 7.78 0.89
C HIS A 130 -2.63 6.92 -0.39
N GLY A 131 -2.59 7.58 -1.57
CA GLY A 131 -2.46 6.89 -2.86
C GLY A 131 -1.16 6.11 -3.02
N ASP A 132 -0.03 6.62 -2.49
CA ASP A 132 1.26 5.92 -2.52
C ASP A 132 1.21 4.67 -1.63
N ILE A 133 0.65 4.79 -0.42
CA ILE A 133 0.45 3.65 0.49
C ILE A 133 -0.48 2.61 -0.15
N MET A 134 -1.60 3.04 -0.74
CA MET A 134 -2.53 2.13 -1.40
C MET A 134 -1.91 1.42 -2.60
N SER A 135 -1.00 2.09 -3.34
CA SER A 135 -0.25 1.48 -4.45
C SER A 135 0.62 0.32 -4.00
N ILE A 136 1.15 0.33 -2.77
CA ILE A 136 1.88 -0.81 -2.19
C ILE A 136 0.96 -2.03 -2.06
N TYR A 137 -0.27 -1.83 -1.55
CA TYR A 137 -1.24 -2.92 -1.35
C TYR A 137 -1.83 -3.49 -2.64
N THR A 138 -1.87 -2.70 -3.70
CA THR A 138 -2.46 -3.08 -5.00
C THR A 138 -1.38 -3.45 -6.01
N ASN A 139 -0.63 -2.48 -6.51
CA ASN A 139 0.28 -2.64 -7.64
C ASN A 139 1.55 -3.43 -7.27
N ASP A 140 2.18 -3.09 -6.12
CA ASP A 140 3.45 -3.72 -5.75
C ASP A 140 3.26 -5.17 -5.34
N ILE A 141 2.21 -5.46 -4.59
CA ILE A 141 1.83 -6.84 -4.23
C ILE A 141 1.48 -7.65 -5.48
N ASP A 142 0.81 -7.07 -6.50
CA ASP A 142 0.48 -7.80 -7.72
C ASP A 142 1.72 -8.10 -8.58
N THR A 143 2.65 -7.15 -8.72
CA THR A 143 3.93 -7.40 -9.39
C THR A 143 4.75 -8.47 -8.70
N LEU A 144 4.72 -8.51 -7.35
CA LEU A 144 5.36 -9.55 -6.55
C LEU A 144 4.70 -10.91 -6.76
N ARG A 145 3.37 -10.96 -6.85
CA ARG A 145 2.61 -12.17 -7.17
C ARG A 145 3.05 -12.72 -8.53
N GLN A 146 3.18 -11.88 -9.56
CA GLN A 146 3.64 -12.29 -10.89
C GLN A 146 5.06 -12.84 -10.84
N LEU A 147 5.97 -12.20 -10.10
CA LEU A 147 7.33 -12.69 -9.93
C LEU A 147 7.34 -14.11 -9.35
N ILE A 148 6.61 -14.34 -8.26
CA ILE A 148 6.59 -15.64 -7.56
C ILE A 148 5.89 -16.70 -8.41
N SER A 149 4.69 -16.41 -8.97
CA SER A 149 3.86 -17.41 -9.63
C SER A 149 4.32 -17.75 -11.06
N GLN A 150 4.93 -16.82 -11.77
CA GLN A 150 5.24 -16.96 -13.19
C GLN A 150 6.74 -16.82 -13.46
N SER A 151 7.38 -15.69 -13.05
CA SER A 151 8.74 -15.39 -13.46
C SER A 151 9.77 -16.36 -12.87
N LEU A 152 9.69 -16.68 -11.57
CA LEU A 152 10.64 -17.60 -10.93
C LEU A 152 10.55 -19.01 -11.52
N PRO A 153 9.38 -19.66 -11.64
CA PRO A 153 9.27 -20.97 -12.27
C PRO A 153 9.73 -20.97 -13.72
N GLN A 154 9.39 -19.91 -14.49
CA GLN A 154 9.78 -19.79 -15.90
C GLN A 154 11.29 -19.69 -16.09
N ILE A 155 11.98 -18.92 -15.23
CA ILE A 155 13.44 -18.79 -15.27
C ILE A 155 14.11 -20.13 -14.94
N LEU A 156 13.63 -20.83 -13.90
CA LEU A 156 14.16 -22.15 -13.52
C LEU A 156 13.92 -23.15 -14.65
N ASN A 157 12.71 -23.20 -15.20
CA ASN A 157 12.39 -24.07 -16.33
C ASN A 157 13.28 -23.77 -17.54
N SER A 158 13.45 -22.49 -17.89
CA SER A 158 14.29 -22.07 -19.02
C SER A 158 15.77 -22.43 -18.79
N ALA A 159 16.29 -22.21 -17.59
CA ALA A 159 17.69 -22.53 -17.26
C ALA A 159 17.96 -24.05 -17.37
N ILE A 160 17.07 -24.86 -16.79
CA ILE A 160 17.20 -26.34 -16.84
C ILE A 160 17.06 -26.82 -18.30
N THR A 161 16.11 -26.25 -19.07
CA THR A 161 15.90 -26.58 -20.49
C THR A 161 17.14 -26.26 -21.32
N VAL A 162 17.70 -25.05 -21.20
CA VAL A 162 18.90 -24.66 -21.93
C VAL A 162 20.06 -25.58 -21.65
N VAL A 163 20.32 -25.90 -20.39
CA VAL A 163 21.41 -26.82 -19.99
C VAL A 163 21.15 -28.24 -20.54
N SER A 164 19.94 -28.77 -20.39
CA SER A 164 19.60 -30.12 -20.80
C SER A 164 19.64 -30.29 -22.35
N VAL A 165 19.12 -29.30 -23.08
CA VAL A 165 19.15 -29.27 -24.53
C VAL A 165 20.60 -29.12 -25.05
N PHE A 166 21.39 -28.23 -24.44
CA PHE A 166 22.79 -28.04 -24.77
C PHE A 166 23.61 -29.33 -24.63
N VAL A 167 23.46 -30.00 -23.48
CA VAL A 167 24.14 -31.30 -23.25
C VAL A 167 23.69 -32.33 -24.29
N SER A 168 22.39 -32.39 -24.61
CA SER A 168 21.86 -33.31 -25.63
C SER A 168 22.42 -33.03 -27.03
N MET A 169 22.56 -31.74 -27.42
CA MET A 169 23.14 -31.34 -28.70
C MET A 169 24.62 -31.72 -28.80
N VAL A 170 25.40 -31.53 -27.75
CA VAL A 170 26.82 -31.95 -27.68
C VAL A 170 26.93 -33.46 -27.85
N ILE A 171 26.09 -34.26 -27.22
CA ILE A 171 26.06 -35.73 -27.32
C ILE A 171 25.71 -36.15 -28.77
N LEU A 172 24.80 -35.44 -29.44
CA LEU A 172 24.37 -35.76 -30.79
C LEU A 172 25.43 -35.44 -31.83
N ASN A 173 25.96 -34.19 -31.82
CA ASN A 173 26.99 -33.77 -32.78
C ASN A 173 27.65 -32.44 -32.36
N ILE A 174 28.96 -32.47 -32.10
CA ILE A 174 29.74 -31.29 -31.64
C ILE A 174 29.84 -30.20 -32.72
N PRO A 175 30.21 -30.47 -34.00
CA PRO A 175 30.29 -29.46 -35.04
C PRO A 175 29.01 -28.65 -35.23
N LEU A 176 27.85 -29.31 -35.26
CA LEU A 176 26.56 -28.63 -35.38
C LEU A 176 26.23 -27.81 -34.14
N THR A 177 26.65 -28.26 -32.97
CA THR A 177 26.49 -27.52 -31.72
C THR A 177 27.27 -26.21 -31.75
N ILE A 178 28.52 -26.23 -32.25
CA ILE A 178 29.32 -25.00 -32.42
C ILE A 178 28.62 -24.03 -33.37
N LEU A 179 28.08 -24.50 -34.49
CA LEU A 179 27.33 -23.68 -35.44
C LEU A 179 26.10 -23.02 -34.75
N THR A 180 25.36 -23.80 -33.94
CA THR A 180 24.23 -23.26 -33.18
C THR A 180 24.66 -22.20 -32.16
N ILE A 181 25.79 -22.39 -31.45
CA ILE A 181 26.32 -21.41 -30.50
C ILE A 181 26.64 -20.09 -31.22
N VAL A 182 27.28 -20.14 -32.38
CA VAL A 182 27.59 -18.96 -33.20
C VAL A 182 26.29 -18.21 -33.55
N MET A 183 25.23 -18.93 -33.95
CA MET A 183 23.94 -18.32 -34.27
C MET A 183 23.26 -17.73 -33.03
N VAL A 184 23.39 -18.34 -31.85
CA VAL A 184 22.90 -17.79 -30.58
C VAL A 184 23.63 -16.50 -30.22
N ILE A 185 24.94 -16.43 -30.42
CA ILE A 185 25.71 -15.19 -30.23
C ILE A 185 25.18 -14.09 -31.16
N VAL A 186 24.96 -14.41 -32.45
CA VAL A 186 24.37 -13.46 -33.42
C VAL A 186 23.01 -12.98 -32.93
N THR A 187 22.11 -13.89 -32.51
CA THR A 187 20.78 -13.56 -31.95
C THR A 187 20.92 -12.64 -30.76
N THR A 188 21.84 -12.95 -29.84
CA THR A 188 22.03 -12.15 -28.61
C THR A 188 22.53 -10.73 -28.92
N VAL A 189 23.45 -10.58 -29.85
CA VAL A 189 23.95 -9.26 -30.27
C VAL A 189 22.84 -8.43 -30.93
N VAL A 190 22.09 -9.05 -31.85
CA VAL A 190 20.96 -8.39 -32.52
C VAL A 190 19.90 -7.98 -31.51
N THR A 191 19.49 -8.90 -30.63
CA THR A 191 18.51 -8.64 -29.55
C THR A 191 18.96 -7.49 -28.66
N LYS A 192 20.23 -7.48 -28.23
CA LYS A 192 20.80 -6.40 -27.39
C LYS A 192 20.72 -5.03 -28.07
N LYS A 193 20.99 -4.97 -29.37
CA LYS A 193 20.93 -3.74 -30.15
C LYS A 193 19.49 -3.20 -30.26
N PHE A 194 18.53 -4.06 -30.61
CA PHE A 194 17.12 -3.69 -30.70
C PHE A 194 16.52 -3.33 -29.32
N ALA A 195 16.85 -4.08 -28.28
CA ALA A 195 16.42 -3.78 -26.92
C ALA A 195 16.95 -2.43 -26.43
N GLY A 196 18.16 -2.04 -26.85
CA GLY A 196 18.71 -0.72 -26.53
C GLY A 196 17.91 0.42 -27.16
N PHE A 197 17.52 0.30 -28.43
CA PHE A 197 16.63 1.28 -29.08
C PHE A 197 15.24 1.31 -28.45
N SER A 198 14.62 0.15 -28.24
CA SER A 198 13.33 0.01 -27.61
C SER A 198 13.31 0.68 -26.22
N SER A 199 14.29 0.40 -25.37
CA SER A 199 14.40 0.96 -24.02
C SER A 199 14.45 2.50 -24.01
N ARG A 200 15.17 3.11 -24.95
CA ARG A 200 15.26 4.57 -25.08
C ARG A 200 13.89 5.19 -25.40
N TYR A 201 13.16 4.61 -26.35
CA TYR A 201 11.86 5.11 -26.74
C TYR A 201 10.77 4.79 -25.69
N PHE A 202 10.87 3.68 -24.96
CA PHE A 202 9.97 3.41 -23.83
C PHE A 202 10.11 4.44 -22.71
N LEU A 203 11.32 4.92 -22.44
CA LEU A 203 11.52 6.00 -21.46
C LEU A 203 10.88 7.31 -21.95
N ALA A 204 11.00 7.63 -23.24
CA ALA A 204 10.31 8.79 -23.82
C ALA A 204 8.79 8.64 -23.74
N GLN A 205 8.26 7.49 -24.13
CA GLN A 205 6.82 7.17 -24.03
C GLN A 205 6.28 7.34 -22.61
N GLN A 206 7.00 6.84 -21.60
CA GLN A 206 6.56 6.98 -20.19
C GLN A 206 6.54 8.46 -19.75
N ARG A 207 7.52 9.24 -20.18
CA ARG A 207 7.55 10.68 -19.90
C ARG A 207 6.36 11.40 -20.55
N ASP A 208 6.09 11.11 -21.83
CA ASP A 208 5.07 11.78 -22.60
C ASP A 208 3.66 11.31 -22.17
N LEU A 209 3.49 10.04 -21.78
CA LEU A 209 2.28 9.53 -21.12
C LEU A 209 2.01 10.27 -19.80
N GLY A 210 3.07 10.56 -19.03
CA GLY A 210 2.96 11.37 -17.81
C GLY A 210 2.44 12.79 -18.09
N LYS A 211 2.87 13.43 -19.21
CA LYS A 211 2.35 14.74 -19.62
C LYS A 211 0.86 14.68 -19.98
N VAL A 212 0.48 13.68 -20.79
CA VAL A 212 -0.93 13.45 -21.18
C VAL A 212 -1.81 13.24 -19.95
N ASN A 213 -1.42 12.37 -19.04
CA ASN A 213 -2.18 12.11 -17.82
C ASN A 213 -2.31 13.37 -16.93
N GLY A 214 -1.21 14.12 -16.74
CA GLY A 214 -1.25 15.38 -15.99
C GLY A 214 -2.17 16.41 -16.61
N PHE A 215 -2.15 16.55 -17.94
CA PHE A 215 -3.07 17.45 -18.64
C PHE A 215 -4.54 17.02 -18.50
N ILE A 216 -4.82 15.71 -18.62
CA ILE A 216 -6.18 15.18 -18.42
C ILE A 216 -6.67 15.47 -17.00
N GLU A 217 -5.83 15.21 -15.98
CA GLU A 217 -6.17 15.47 -14.57
C GLU A 217 -6.45 16.96 -14.33
N GLU A 218 -5.63 17.86 -14.87
CA GLU A 218 -5.82 19.30 -14.79
C GLU A 218 -7.15 19.74 -15.43
N MET A 219 -7.44 19.24 -16.64
CA MET A 219 -8.69 19.57 -17.34
C MET A 219 -9.93 18.98 -16.67
N LEU A 220 -9.85 17.77 -16.11
CA LEU A 220 -10.96 17.17 -15.33
C LEU A 220 -11.27 18.01 -14.08
N ASN A 221 -10.26 18.40 -13.34
CA ASN A 221 -10.42 19.24 -12.14
C ASN A 221 -10.90 20.65 -12.51
N GLY A 222 -10.43 21.20 -13.62
CA GLY A 222 -10.78 22.53 -14.15
C GLY A 222 -12.02 22.56 -15.03
N GLN A 223 -12.75 21.45 -15.25
CA GLN A 223 -13.80 21.35 -16.27
C GLN A 223 -14.89 22.42 -16.16
N LYS A 224 -15.28 22.81 -14.94
CA LYS A 224 -16.26 23.90 -14.72
C LYS A 224 -15.72 25.24 -15.21
N VAL A 225 -14.43 25.50 -15.02
CA VAL A 225 -13.77 26.73 -15.49
C VAL A 225 -13.69 26.74 -17.00
N VAL A 226 -13.27 25.63 -17.62
CA VAL A 226 -13.24 25.48 -19.08
C VAL A 226 -14.61 25.79 -19.69
N LYS A 227 -15.68 25.22 -19.11
CA LYS A 227 -17.05 25.42 -19.58
C LYS A 227 -17.55 26.87 -19.44
N VAL A 228 -17.23 27.53 -18.31
CA VAL A 228 -17.67 28.91 -18.07
C VAL A 228 -16.98 29.90 -19.02
N PHE A 229 -15.70 29.64 -19.35
CA PHE A 229 -14.92 30.50 -20.25
C PHE A 229 -14.95 30.06 -21.72
N THR A 230 -15.62 28.92 -22.03
CA THR A 230 -15.77 28.39 -23.41
C THR A 230 -14.43 28.12 -24.11
N HIS A 231 -13.41 27.60 -23.37
CA HIS A 231 -12.07 27.30 -23.88
C HIS A 231 -11.89 25.82 -24.28
N GLU A 232 -12.98 25.13 -24.66
CA GLU A 232 -12.91 23.72 -25.05
C GLU A 232 -12.02 23.48 -26.26
N GLN A 233 -12.12 24.35 -27.27
CA GLN A 233 -11.41 24.17 -28.53
C GLN A 233 -9.89 24.35 -28.36
N GLU A 234 -9.48 25.37 -27.63
CA GLU A 234 -8.06 25.60 -27.30
C GLU A 234 -7.46 24.43 -26.50
N ASN A 235 -8.25 23.88 -25.57
CA ASN A 235 -7.80 22.71 -24.78
C ASN A 235 -7.70 21.44 -25.62
N ILE A 236 -8.60 21.24 -26.61
CA ILE A 236 -8.52 20.13 -27.57
C ILE A 236 -7.23 20.26 -28.41
N GLU A 237 -6.94 21.45 -28.95
CA GLU A 237 -5.72 21.68 -29.74
C GLU A 237 -4.44 21.52 -28.92
N ALA A 238 -4.46 21.93 -27.65
CA ALA A 238 -3.35 21.71 -26.73
C ALA A 238 -3.15 20.22 -26.40
N PHE A 239 -4.26 19.49 -26.20
CA PHE A 239 -4.24 18.05 -25.97
C PHE A 239 -3.68 17.29 -27.18
N ASP A 240 -4.16 17.61 -28.39
CA ASP A 240 -3.71 16.95 -29.63
C ASP A 240 -2.20 17.05 -29.79
N LYS A 241 -1.61 18.22 -29.53
CA LYS A 241 -0.16 18.42 -29.57
C LYS A 241 0.62 17.49 -28.64
N ILE A 242 0.13 17.38 -27.39
CA ILE A 242 0.76 16.52 -26.36
C ILE A 242 0.57 15.05 -26.73
N ASN A 243 -0.60 14.70 -27.29
CA ASN A 243 -0.94 13.35 -27.70
C ASN A 243 -0.14 12.91 -28.95
N ASP A 244 0.15 13.82 -29.87
CA ASP A 244 1.02 13.56 -31.01
C ASP A 244 2.48 13.26 -30.57
N GLU A 245 3.01 14.00 -29.57
CA GLU A 245 4.31 13.68 -28.97
C GLU A 245 4.31 12.25 -28.36
N LEU A 246 3.24 11.89 -27.66
CA LEU A 246 3.06 10.55 -27.11
C LEU A 246 2.97 9.50 -28.23
N PHE A 247 2.22 9.79 -29.31
CA PHE A 247 2.08 8.89 -30.45
C PHE A 247 3.46 8.57 -31.06
N GLU A 248 4.30 9.58 -31.34
CA GLU A 248 5.63 9.35 -31.93
C GLU A 248 6.53 8.50 -31.02
N SER A 249 6.57 8.82 -29.73
CA SER A 249 7.38 8.07 -28.77
C SER A 249 6.87 6.63 -28.59
N ALA A 250 5.55 6.44 -28.51
CA ALA A 250 4.90 5.14 -28.38
C ALA A 250 5.04 4.30 -29.66
N TYR A 251 4.87 4.92 -30.84
CA TYR A 251 5.07 4.25 -32.13
C TYR A 251 6.49 3.66 -32.23
N ASN A 252 7.51 4.48 -31.98
CA ASN A 252 8.90 4.04 -32.04
C ASN A 252 9.22 2.98 -30.99
N ALA A 253 8.74 3.14 -29.74
CA ALA A 253 8.94 2.17 -28.67
C ALA A 253 8.36 0.79 -29.04
N ASN A 254 7.12 0.78 -29.52
CA ASN A 254 6.42 -0.45 -29.89
C ASN A 254 6.95 -1.04 -31.18
N MET A 255 7.34 -0.22 -32.17
CA MET A 255 7.95 -0.70 -33.41
C MET A 255 9.20 -1.54 -33.11
N TYR A 256 10.18 -0.99 -32.38
CA TYR A 256 11.38 -1.73 -32.03
C TYR A 256 11.13 -2.93 -31.12
N SER A 257 10.18 -2.83 -30.20
CA SER A 257 9.83 -3.94 -29.32
C SER A 257 9.16 -5.10 -30.07
N ASN A 258 8.20 -4.78 -30.93
CA ASN A 258 7.44 -5.80 -31.66
C ASN A 258 8.24 -6.43 -32.80
N MET A 259 9.27 -5.75 -33.31
CA MET A 259 10.19 -6.34 -34.31
C MET A 259 11.13 -7.40 -33.72
N LEU A 260 11.39 -7.39 -32.40
CA LEU A 260 12.28 -8.35 -31.74
C LEU A 260 11.83 -9.80 -31.94
N GLY A 261 10.52 -10.07 -31.76
CA GLY A 261 9.97 -11.42 -31.93
C GLY A 261 10.19 -11.98 -33.32
N PRO A 262 9.68 -11.35 -34.40
CA PRO A 262 9.89 -11.78 -35.77
C PRO A 262 11.38 -11.87 -36.17
N VAL A 263 12.19 -10.91 -35.80
CA VAL A 263 13.64 -10.93 -36.15
C VAL A 263 14.32 -12.13 -35.50
N ASN A 264 14.11 -12.38 -34.23
CA ASN A 264 14.67 -13.53 -33.52
C ASN A 264 14.16 -14.86 -34.10
N ALA A 265 12.87 -14.94 -34.48
CA ALA A 265 12.30 -16.11 -35.14
C ALA A 265 12.99 -16.39 -36.49
N GLN A 266 13.25 -15.35 -37.32
CA GLN A 266 13.92 -15.52 -38.60
C GLN A 266 15.40 -15.88 -38.44
N ILE A 267 16.11 -15.33 -37.46
CA ILE A 267 17.49 -15.77 -37.16
C ILE A 267 17.47 -17.24 -36.69
N GLY A 268 16.47 -17.65 -35.88
CA GLY A 268 16.27 -19.05 -35.50
C GLY A 268 16.00 -19.97 -36.70
N ASN A 269 15.17 -19.54 -37.66
CA ASN A 269 14.92 -20.27 -38.90
C ASN A 269 16.19 -20.36 -39.76
N LEU A 270 16.98 -19.28 -39.87
CA LEU A 270 18.27 -19.29 -40.56
C LEU A 270 19.24 -20.29 -39.92
N SER A 271 19.32 -20.29 -38.58
CA SER A 271 20.09 -21.29 -37.82
C SER A 271 19.67 -22.73 -38.17
N TYR A 272 18.36 -22.97 -38.21
CA TYR A 272 17.80 -24.26 -38.57
C TYR A 272 18.21 -24.69 -39.98
N VAL A 273 18.08 -23.79 -40.98
CA VAL A 273 18.45 -24.07 -42.36
C VAL A 273 19.95 -24.34 -42.50
N LEU A 274 20.80 -23.53 -41.87
CA LEU A 274 22.25 -23.74 -41.88
C LEU A 274 22.63 -25.09 -41.23
N CYS A 275 22.03 -25.44 -40.10
CA CYS A 275 22.23 -26.73 -39.44
C CYS A 275 21.70 -27.90 -40.32
N ALA A 276 20.60 -27.72 -41.01
CA ALA A 276 20.04 -28.74 -41.90
C ALA A 276 20.96 -28.97 -43.12
N LEU A 277 21.46 -27.91 -43.76
CA LEU A 277 22.40 -28.01 -44.89
C LEU A 277 23.73 -28.63 -44.44
N ALA A 278 24.36 -28.09 -43.40
CA ALA A 278 25.63 -28.63 -42.90
C ALA A 278 25.49 -30.08 -42.42
N GLY A 279 24.42 -30.37 -41.65
CA GLY A 279 24.12 -31.71 -41.16
C GLY A 279 23.78 -32.69 -42.29
N GLY A 280 23.04 -32.25 -43.32
CA GLY A 280 22.78 -33.04 -44.53
C GLY A 280 24.04 -33.45 -45.26
N VAL A 281 24.94 -32.50 -45.50
CA VAL A 281 26.27 -32.80 -46.12
C VAL A 281 27.08 -33.75 -45.24
N MET A 282 27.11 -33.55 -43.93
CA MET A 282 27.82 -34.43 -43.00
C MET A 282 27.22 -35.84 -42.94
N ALA A 283 25.89 -35.97 -42.97
CA ALA A 283 25.22 -37.26 -42.99
C ALA A 283 25.45 -38.04 -44.28
N LEU A 284 25.46 -37.35 -45.42
CA LEU A 284 25.74 -37.96 -46.75
C LEU A 284 27.22 -38.35 -46.89
N SER A 285 28.15 -37.54 -46.36
CA SER A 285 29.59 -37.82 -46.42
C SER A 285 30.08 -38.80 -45.36
N GLY A 286 29.22 -39.23 -44.43
CA GLY A 286 29.58 -40.08 -43.29
C GLY A 286 30.45 -39.38 -42.23
N PHE A 287 30.68 -38.07 -42.35
CA PHE A 287 31.53 -37.29 -41.43
C PHE A 287 30.89 -37.17 -40.03
N GLY A 288 31.68 -37.52 -39.01
CA GLY A 288 31.26 -37.41 -37.61
C GLY A 288 30.19 -38.40 -37.16
N GLY A 289 29.91 -39.46 -37.92
CA GLY A 289 28.93 -40.50 -37.56
C GLY A 289 27.51 -39.97 -37.38
N LEU A 290 27.15 -38.93 -38.15
CA LEU A 290 25.83 -38.30 -38.11
C LEU A 290 24.85 -39.15 -38.92
N THR A 291 23.79 -39.65 -38.23
CA THR A 291 22.69 -40.39 -38.86
C THR A 291 21.52 -39.45 -39.17
N LEU A 292 20.55 -39.90 -39.96
CA LEU A 292 19.32 -39.15 -40.25
C LEU A 292 18.51 -38.88 -38.98
N GLY A 293 18.43 -39.88 -38.09
CA GLY A 293 17.73 -39.72 -36.81
C GLY A 293 18.44 -38.71 -35.87
N LYS A 294 19.82 -38.77 -35.82
CA LYS A 294 20.57 -37.76 -35.04
C LYS A 294 20.34 -36.35 -35.61
N LEU A 295 20.33 -36.19 -36.94
CA LEU A 295 20.08 -34.90 -37.56
C LEU A 295 18.66 -34.39 -37.26
N ALA A 296 17.66 -35.22 -37.38
CA ALA A 296 16.26 -34.85 -37.08
C ALA A 296 16.07 -34.38 -35.63
N SER A 297 16.64 -35.14 -34.67
CA SER A 297 16.61 -34.74 -33.25
C SER A 297 17.40 -33.46 -33.00
N PHE A 298 18.56 -33.28 -33.63
CA PHE A 298 19.37 -32.08 -33.51
C PHE A 298 18.64 -30.85 -34.01
N LEU A 299 17.94 -30.92 -35.13
CA LEU A 299 17.14 -29.82 -35.68
C LEU A 299 15.98 -29.44 -34.76
N THR A 300 15.37 -30.42 -34.10
CA THR A 300 14.34 -30.18 -33.11
C THR A 300 14.91 -29.48 -31.87
N PHE A 301 16.07 -29.90 -31.40
CA PHE A 301 16.76 -29.23 -30.27
C PHE A 301 17.22 -27.81 -30.63
N ASN A 302 17.69 -27.58 -31.87
CA ASN A 302 18.05 -26.24 -32.34
C ASN A 302 16.85 -25.25 -32.20
N LYS A 303 15.64 -25.68 -32.59
CA LYS A 303 14.43 -24.90 -32.40
C LYS A 303 14.11 -24.67 -30.92
N SER A 304 14.19 -25.74 -30.10
CA SER A 304 13.87 -25.70 -28.67
C SER A 304 14.89 -24.90 -27.84
N PHE A 305 16.12 -24.67 -28.36
CA PHE A 305 17.19 -23.94 -27.67
C PHE A 305 16.98 -22.41 -27.67
N ASN A 306 16.41 -21.86 -28.74
CA ASN A 306 16.22 -20.42 -28.92
C ASN A 306 15.04 -19.85 -28.09
N MET A 307 14.00 -20.66 -27.87
CA MET A 307 12.77 -20.22 -27.19
C MET A 307 12.97 -19.81 -25.72
N PRO A 308 13.68 -20.59 -24.87
CA PRO A 308 13.95 -20.23 -23.48
C PRO A 308 14.74 -18.93 -23.32
N ILE A 309 15.68 -18.65 -24.24
CA ILE A 309 16.49 -17.41 -24.21
C ILE A 309 15.59 -16.18 -24.37
N SER A 310 14.64 -16.23 -25.30
CA SER A 310 13.67 -15.15 -25.50
C SER A 310 12.74 -15.00 -24.29
N GLN A 311 12.30 -16.10 -23.69
CA GLN A 311 11.44 -16.08 -22.50
C GLN A 311 12.12 -15.44 -21.30
N VAL A 312 13.39 -15.79 -21.02
CA VAL A 312 14.16 -15.16 -19.92
C VAL A 312 14.30 -13.66 -20.16
N SER A 313 14.54 -13.24 -21.40
CA SER A 313 14.66 -11.81 -21.73
C SER A 313 13.37 -11.04 -21.46
N GLN A 314 12.19 -11.63 -21.72
CA GLN A 314 10.89 -11.02 -21.40
C GLN A 314 10.66 -10.90 -19.89
N GLN A 315 11.12 -11.89 -19.10
CA GLN A 315 10.95 -11.86 -17.64
C GLN A 315 11.82 -10.81 -16.92
N PHE A 316 12.87 -10.32 -17.59
CA PHE A 316 13.83 -9.40 -16.97
C PHE A 316 13.15 -8.10 -16.47
N ASN A 317 12.26 -7.52 -17.25
CA ASN A 317 11.51 -6.33 -16.85
C ASN A 317 10.58 -6.61 -15.67
N SER A 318 9.90 -7.74 -15.67
CA SER A 318 9.01 -8.16 -14.57
C SER A 318 9.78 -8.31 -13.26
N ILE A 319 11.03 -8.84 -13.31
CA ILE A 319 11.90 -8.96 -12.14
C ILE A 319 12.27 -7.58 -11.61
N ILE A 320 12.69 -6.65 -12.47
CA ILE A 320 13.06 -5.29 -12.06
C ILE A 320 11.86 -4.58 -11.38
N MET A 321 10.68 -4.66 -11.99
CA MET A 321 9.47 -4.07 -11.45
C MET A 321 9.10 -4.68 -10.09
N ALA A 322 9.16 -5.99 -9.98
CA ALA A 322 8.88 -6.68 -8.73
C ALA A 322 9.91 -6.37 -7.63
N LEU A 323 11.19 -6.24 -7.96
CA LEU A 323 12.21 -5.83 -6.98
C LEU A 323 12.00 -4.38 -6.52
N ALA A 324 11.57 -3.48 -7.40
CA ALA A 324 11.20 -2.12 -7.00
C ALA A 324 9.96 -2.11 -6.09
N GLY A 325 8.96 -2.96 -6.35
CA GLY A 325 7.82 -3.18 -5.46
C GLY A 325 8.24 -3.77 -4.11
N CYS A 326 9.15 -4.77 -4.11
CA CYS A 326 9.72 -5.32 -2.89
C CYS A 326 10.42 -4.26 -2.03
N ASP A 327 11.15 -3.34 -2.65
CA ASP A 327 11.84 -2.26 -1.93
C ASP A 327 10.84 -1.38 -1.17
N ARG A 328 9.74 -0.98 -1.80
CA ARG A 328 8.68 -0.21 -1.16
C ARG A 328 7.94 -1.00 -0.07
N ILE A 329 7.60 -2.26 -0.35
CA ILE A 329 6.94 -3.15 0.63
C ILE A 329 7.81 -3.31 1.88
N PHE A 330 9.09 -3.61 1.70
CA PHE A 330 9.98 -3.81 2.84
C PHE A 330 10.36 -2.51 3.53
N SER A 331 10.39 -1.38 2.82
CA SER A 331 10.57 -0.06 3.44
C SER A 331 9.41 0.27 4.36
N LEU A 332 8.17 -0.04 3.97
CA LEU A 332 7.01 0.13 4.84
C LEU A 332 7.08 -0.81 6.07
N LEU A 333 7.50 -2.07 5.90
CA LEU A 333 7.65 -3.01 7.01
C LEU A 333 8.83 -2.68 7.95
N ASP A 334 9.81 -1.92 7.48
CA ASP A 334 10.98 -1.50 8.26
C ASP A 334 10.78 -0.14 8.93
N GLU A 335 9.66 0.55 8.65
CA GLU A 335 9.31 1.79 9.32
C GLU A 335 9.11 1.54 10.82
N ALA A 336 9.58 2.45 11.65
CA ALA A 336 9.50 2.27 13.09
C ALA A 336 8.04 2.37 13.57
N PRO A 337 7.54 1.41 14.35
CA PRO A 337 6.22 1.50 14.97
C PRO A 337 6.15 2.63 15.98
N GLU A 338 4.95 3.06 16.33
CA GLU A 338 4.74 4.05 17.38
C GLU A 338 5.29 3.53 18.71
N THR A 339 6.24 4.27 19.29
CA THR A 339 6.80 3.92 20.60
C THR A 339 5.89 4.40 21.72
N ASP A 340 5.70 3.58 22.74
CA ASP A 340 4.98 3.92 23.97
C ASP A 340 5.74 3.43 25.20
N GLU A 341 6.42 4.37 25.87
CA GLU A 341 7.15 4.11 27.10
C GLU A 341 6.32 4.45 28.37
N GLY A 342 5.01 4.72 28.19
CA GLY A 342 4.10 5.03 29.28
C GLY A 342 3.90 3.84 30.22
N TYR A 343 3.84 4.11 31.50
CA TYR A 343 3.62 3.11 32.56
C TYR A 343 2.42 3.45 33.48
N VAL A 344 1.87 4.65 33.36
CA VAL A 344 0.63 5.06 34.01
C VAL A 344 -0.53 4.58 33.18
N THR A 345 -1.50 3.89 33.80
CA THR A 345 -2.66 3.28 33.13
C THR A 345 -3.96 3.87 33.65
N LEU A 346 -5.00 3.85 32.81
CA LEU A 346 -6.36 4.25 33.17
C LEU A 346 -7.13 3.03 33.70
N VAL A 347 -7.75 3.15 34.86
CA VAL A 347 -8.51 2.07 35.50
C VAL A 347 -9.87 2.55 35.97
N ASN A 348 -10.87 1.65 36.05
CA ASN A 348 -12.08 1.92 36.77
C ASN A 348 -11.78 2.00 38.26
N ALA A 349 -12.37 3.00 38.94
CA ALA A 349 -12.13 3.24 40.33
C ALA A 349 -13.43 3.31 41.13
N ARG A 350 -13.34 3.02 42.43
CA ARG A 350 -14.37 3.27 43.41
C ARG A 350 -13.78 4.14 44.52
N GLU A 351 -14.55 5.10 44.99
CA GLU A 351 -14.14 5.94 46.11
C GLU A 351 -14.74 5.39 47.41
N GLU A 352 -13.88 4.93 48.31
CA GLU A 352 -14.24 4.42 49.64
C GLU A 352 -13.48 5.19 50.72
N ASN A 353 -14.21 5.86 51.60
CA ASN A 353 -13.62 6.66 52.69
C ASN A 353 -12.62 7.74 52.23
N GLY A 354 -12.86 8.37 51.06
CA GLY A 354 -11.97 9.39 50.50
C GLY A 354 -10.71 8.82 49.87
N LYS A 355 -10.61 7.49 49.66
CA LYS A 355 -9.52 6.84 48.93
C LYS A 355 -10.04 6.19 47.67
N LEU A 356 -9.33 6.37 46.59
CA LEU A 356 -9.60 5.69 45.31
C LEU A 356 -8.98 4.30 45.33
N THR A 357 -9.78 3.32 44.94
CA THR A 357 -9.36 1.92 44.78
C THR A 357 -9.75 1.41 43.40
N GLU A 358 -8.92 0.60 42.80
CA GLU A 358 -9.20 -0.03 41.50
C GLU A 358 -10.33 -1.07 41.64
N THR A 359 -11.23 -1.11 40.66
CA THR A 359 -12.30 -2.10 40.58
C THR A 359 -12.43 -2.63 39.16
N PRO A 360 -12.76 -3.94 38.96
CA PRO A 360 -13.06 -4.45 37.62
C PRO A 360 -14.43 -4.03 37.12
N GLU A 361 -15.30 -3.51 37.99
CA GLU A 361 -16.64 -3.07 37.61
C GLU A 361 -16.62 -1.68 36.97
N HIS A 362 -17.47 -1.48 35.96
CA HIS A 362 -17.64 -0.18 35.33
C HIS A 362 -18.48 0.73 36.26
N THR A 363 -17.82 1.61 36.97
CA THR A 363 -18.44 2.51 37.97
C THR A 363 -18.78 3.90 37.42
N GLY A 364 -18.33 4.23 36.19
CA GLY A 364 -18.37 5.61 35.68
C GLY A 364 -17.34 6.54 36.30
N LEU A 365 -16.52 6.06 37.24
CA LEU A 365 -15.40 6.79 37.84
C LEU A 365 -14.07 6.18 37.33
N TRP A 366 -13.26 7.02 36.77
CA TRP A 366 -11.94 6.64 36.25
C TRP A 366 -10.81 7.24 37.06
N ALA A 367 -9.70 6.52 37.18
CA ALA A 367 -8.50 7.00 37.86
C ALA A 367 -7.24 6.58 37.13
N TRP A 368 -6.24 7.44 37.18
CA TRP A 368 -4.88 7.14 36.77
C TRP A 368 -4.19 6.29 37.83
N LYS A 369 -3.80 5.08 37.46
CA LYS A 369 -2.96 4.19 38.29
C LYS A 369 -1.50 4.48 37.98
N HIS A 370 -0.82 5.14 38.91
CA HIS A 370 0.58 5.50 38.82
C HIS A 370 1.41 4.55 39.69
N THR A 371 2.14 3.64 39.07
CA THR A 371 3.08 2.77 39.78
C THR A 371 4.44 3.44 39.81
N HIS A 372 4.93 3.79 41.01
CA HIS A 372 6.24 4.41 41.17
C HIS A 372 7.34 3.39 40.89
N GLN A 373 8.26 3.73 39.95
CA GLN A 373 9.34 2.80 39.56
C GLN A 373 10.41 2.63 40.65
N ALA A 374 10.49 3.57 41.61
CA ALA A 374 11.51 3.57 42.64
C ALA A 374 11.24 2.58 43.77
N ASP A 375 9.99 2.43 44.19
CA ASP A 375 9.60 1.64 45.37
C ASP A 375 8.43 0.69 45.12
N GLY A 376 7.85 0.69 43.90
CA GLY A 376 6.70 -0.13 43.52
C GLY A 376 5.38 0.31 44.16
N SER A 377 5.33 1.46 44.86
CA SER A 377 4.08 1.99 45.41
C SER A 377 3.13 2.39 44.29
N VAL A 378 1.83 2.31 44.57
CA VAL A 378 0.77 2.62 43.60
C VAL A 378 -0.08 3.77 44.15
N ASP A 379 -0.11 4.85 43.40
CA ASP A 379 -1.00 5.97 43.66
C ASP A 379 -2.15 6.00 42.63
N TYR A 380 -3.33 6.35 43.12
CA TYR A 380 -4.51 6.55 42.28
C TYR A 380 -4.88 8.04 42.27
N LYS A 381 -4.98 8.61 41.07
CA LYS A 381 -5.43 9.98 40.86
C LYS A 381 -6.68 10.00 40.02
N LYS A 382 -7.74 10.68 40.51
CA LYS A 382 -8.99 10.81 39.78
C LYS A 382 -8.77 11.45 38.42
N LEU A 383 -9.43 10.91 37.40
CA LEU A 383 -9.45 11.50 36.07
C LEU A 383 -10.42 12.70 36.09
N GLU A 384 -9.92 13.90 35.98
CA GLU A 384 -10.70 15.15 36.05
C GLU A 384 -10.59 15.98 34.76
N GLY A 385 -9.51 15.81 33.99
CA GLY A 385 -9.31 16.49 32.73
C GLY A 385 -8.61 17.85 32.88
N ASP A 386 -7.69 17.99 33.86
CA ASP A 386 -6.79 19.13 33.97
C ASP A 386 -5.64 18.99 32.99
N VAL A 387 -5.44 19.97 32.08
CA VAL A 387 -4.39 19.94 31.07
C VAL A 387 -3.50 21.18 31.18
N VAL A 388 -2.19 20.98 31.33
CA VAL A 388 -1.21 22.05 31.48
C VAL A 388 -0.06 21.86 30.51
N PHE A 389 0.24 22.90 29.74
CA PHE A 389 1.48 23.05 28.96
C PHE A 389 2.39 24.00 29.73
N ASP A 390 3.65 23.67 29.82
CA ASP A 390 4.69 24.36 30.56
C ASP A 390 5.93 24.50 29.66
N ASP A 391 6.10 25.69 29.10
CA ASP A 391 7.22 26.10 28.23
C ASP A 391 7.40 25.12 27.03
N VAL A 392 6.35 24.90 26.25
CA VAL A 392 6.36 23.89 25.18
C VAL A 392 6.81 24.48 23.84
N ASP A 393 7.95 23.96 23.35
CA ASP A 393 8.40 24.14 21.98
C ASP A 393 8.13 22.88 21.12
N PHE A 394 7.64 23.08 19.89
CA PHE A 394 7.37 21.96 19.01
C PHE A 394 7.51 22.31 17.52
N GLY A 395 8.07 21.37 16.74
CA GLY A 395 8.11 21.37 15.27
C GLY A 395 7.92 19.97 14.70
N TYR A 396 7.18 19.86 13.60
CA TYR A 396 6.99 18.59 12.88
C TYR A 396 8.29 18.06 12.26
N VAL A 397 9.21 18.97 11.94
CA VAL A 397 10.58 18.69 11.49
C VAL A 397 11.55 19.55 12.32
N PRO A 398 12.76 19.06 12.63
CA PRO A 398 13.70 19.75 13.53
C PRO A 398 14.07 21.18 13.07
N GLU A 399 14.04 21.42 11.75
CA GLU A 399 14.44 22.69 11.16
C GLU A 399 13.35 23.78 11.21
N LYS A 400 12.11 23.41 11.57
CA LYS A 400 10.97 24.33 11.58
C LYS A 400 10.13 24.16 12.83
N ILE A 401 10.40 25.00 13.82
CA ILE A 401 9.57 25.10 15.02
C ILE A 401 8.25 25.79 14.65
N VAL A 402 7.15 25.27 15.16
CA VAL A 402 5.76 25.72 14.90
C VAL A 402 5.13 26.31 16.14
N LEU A 403 5.45 25.81 17.32
CA LEU A 403 5.02 26.35 18.62
C LEU A 403 6.26 26.81 19.37
N HIS A 404 6.16 27.98 20.02
CA HIS A 404 7.25 28.62 20.74
C HIS A 404 6.79 29.06 22.13
N ASP A 405 7.46 28.60 23.19
CA ASP A 405 7.22 28.98 24.58
C ASP A 405 5.71 28.95 24.94
N VAL A 406 5.04 27.84 24.63
CA VAL A 406 3.58 27.75 24.84
C VAL A 406 3.26 27.37 26.26
N ASP A 407 2.68 28.32 26.99
CA ASP A 407 2.08 28.13 28.32
C ASP A 407 0.56 28.12 28.23
N LEU A 408 -0.05 26.99 28.61
CA LEU A 408 -1.50 26.79 28.58
C LEU A 408 -1.92 26.04 29.83
N PHE A 409 -3.04 26.44 30.40
CA PHE A 409 -3.71 25.64 31.43
C PHE A 409 -5.22 25.62 31.21
N ALA A 410 -5.82 24.46 31.43
CA ALA A 410 -7.25 24.18 31.34
C ALA A 410 -7.68 23.44 32.59
N THR A 411 -8.55 24.06 33.38
CA THR A 411 -9.10 23.43 34.57
C THR A 411 -10.27 22.51 34.22
N PRO A 412 -10.60 21.50 35.06
CA PRO A 412 -11.72 20.59 34.84
C PRO A 412 -13.02 21.32 34.52
N GLY A 413 -13.69 20.90 33.43
CA GLY A 413 -14.97 21.47 33.00
C GLY A 413 -14.86 22.81 32.24
N GLN A 414 -13.65 23.36 32.04
CA GLN A 414 -13.45 24.64 31.38
C GLN A 414 -13.52 24.51 29.86
N LYS A 415 -14.20 25.45 29.20
CA LYS A 415 -14.23 25.56 27.74
C LYS A 415 -13.22 26.59 27.24
N ILE A 416 -12.24 26.13 26.47
CA ILE A 416 -11.16 26.94 25.92
C ILE A 416 -11.32 27.04 24.41
N ALA A 417 -11.33 28.27 23.87
CA ALA A 417 -11.33 28.53 22.44
C ALA A 417 -9.96 28.97 21.93
N PHE A 418 -9.44 28.30 20.94
CA PHE A 418 -8.27 28.74 20.18
C PHE A 418 -8.69 29.58 18.99
N VAL A 419 -8.16 30.80 18.91
CA VAL A 419 -8.43 31.79 17.85
C VAL A 419 -7.10 32.23 17.23
N GLY A 420 -7.07 32.43 15.92
CA GLY A 420 -5.87 32.87 15.21
C GLY A 420 -5.95 32.54 13.73
N THR A 421 -5.04 33.10 12.94
CA THR A 421 -4.94 32.85 11.50
C THR A 421 -4.65 31.37 11.18
N THR A 422 -4.91 30.96 9.94
CA THR A 422 -4.48 29.63 9.48
C THR A 422 -2.95 29.49 9.60
N GLY A 423 -2.48 28.37 10.13
CA GLY A 423 -1.06 28.15 10.39
C GLY A 423 -0.53 28.73 11.71
N ALA A 424 -1.38 29.36 12.56
CA ALA A 424 -0.94 29.90 13.86
C ALA A 424 -0.57 28.84 14.91
N GLY A 425 -0.79 27.54 14.66
CA GLY A 425 -0.44 26.45 15.59
C GLY A 425 -1.63 25.83 16.35
N LYS A 426 -2.88 26.24 16.07
CA LYS A 426 -4.08 25.74 16.77
C LYS A 426 -4.21 24.21 16.73
N THR A 427 -4.21 23.62 15.54
CA THR A 427 -4.29 22.15 15.34
C THR A 427 -3.06 21.43 15.89
N THR A 428 -1.91 22.10 15.93
CA THR A 428 -0.69 21.54 16.53
C THR A 428 -0.86 21.33 18.04
N ILE A 429 -1.46 22.27 18.76
CA ILE A 429 -1.75 22.12 20.21
C ILE A 429 -2.67 20.90 20.44
N THR A 430 -3.74 20.75 19.64
CA THR A 430 -4.66 19.61 19.79
C THR A 430 -3.99 18.27 19.44
N ASN A 431 -3.09 18.23 18.46
CA ASN A 431 -2.29 17.05 18.14
C ASN A 431 -1.35 16.64 19.29
N LEU A 432 -0.81 17.61 20.03
CA LEU A 432 0.03 17.35 21.19
C LEU A 432 -0.78 16.87 22.41
N ILE A 433 -2.00 17.38 22.63
CA ILE A 433 -2.90 16.88 23.68
C ILE A 433 -3.23 15.38 23.44
N ASN A 434 -3.47 15.00 22.19
CA ASN A 434 -3.69 13.59 21.78
C ASN A 434 -2.41 12.74 21.79
N ARG A 435 -1.26 13.35 22.00
CA ARG A 435 0.04 12.71 21.91
C ARG A 435 0.23 11.94 20.59
N PHE A 436 -0.23 12.53 19.47
CA PHE A 436 0.08 12.05 18.12
C PHE A 436 1.55 12.32 17.77
N TYR A 437 2.13 13.30 18.45
CA TYR A 437 3.53 13.68 18.40
C TYR A 437 4.06 13.84 19.81
N ASP A 438 5.28 13.38 20.07
CA ASP A 438 5.97 13.63 21.32
C ASP A 438 6.77 14.95 21.23
N ILE A 439 6.80 15.72 22.32
CA ILE A 439 7.53 17.00 22.41
C ILE A 439 9.00 16.75 22.71
N ALA A 440 9.87 17.61 22.17
CA ALA A 440 11.31 17.59 22.45
C ALA A 440 11.67 18.44 23.66
N ASP A 441 10.97 19.57 23.90
CA ASP A 441 11.22 20.51 24.97
C ASP A 441 9.92 20.95 25.66
N GLY A 442 10.02 21.37 26.91
CA GLY A 442 8.87 21.68 27.76
C GLY A 442 8.21 20.46 28.41
N LYS A 443 6.99 20.65 28.96
CA LYS A 443 6.20 19.59 29.61
C LYS A 443 4.73 19.77 29.35
N ILE A 444 4.06 18.68 29.02
CA ILE A 444 2.59 18.63 29.00
C ILE A 444 2.16 17.70 30.15
N ARG A 445 1.26 18.18 30.99
CA ARG A 445 0.70 17.40 32.10
C ARG A 445 -0.80 17.23 31.92
N TYR A 446 -1.26 16.04 32.21
CA TYR A 446 -2.68 15.69 32.27
C TYR A 446 -2.99 15.21 33.68
N ASP A 447 -3.93 15.88 34.34
CA ASP A 447 -4.18 15.71 35.78
C ASP A 447 -2.89 15.77 36.62
N GLY A 448 -1.95 16.69 36.28
CA GLY A 448 -0.65 16.84 36.92
C GLY A 448 0.39 15.75 36.61
N ILE A 449 0.03 14.72 35.83
CA ILE A 449 0.94 13.66 35.38
C ILE A 449 1.52 14.04 34.03
N ASN A 450 2.84 13.94 33.86
CA ASN A 450 3.45 14.15 32.53
C ASN A 450 2.89 13.12 31.54
N ILE A 451 2.34 13.59 30.40
CA ILE A 451 1.71 12.74 29.40
C ILE A 451 2.64 11.66 28.84
N ASN A 452 3.96 11.88 28.85
CA ASN A 452 4.94 10.89 28.41
C ASN A 452 5.00 9.66 29.33
N LYS A 453 4.52 9.78 30.56
CA LYS A 453 4.41 8.66 31.53
C LYS A 453 3.10 7.88 31.39
N ILE A 454 2.08 8.45 30.74
CA ILE A 454 0.79 7.81 30.53
C ILE A 454 0.87 6.94 29.28
N LYS A 455 0.32 5.73 29.30
CA LYS A 455 0.19 4.91 28.09
C LYS A 455 -0.64 5.64 27.05
N LYS A 456 -0.16 5.66 25.80
CA LYS A 456 -0.83 6.38 24.70
C LYS A 456 -2.27 5.90 24.49
N ALA A 457 -2.50 4.59 24.56
CA ALA A 457 -3.83 4.02 24.42
C ALA A 457 -4.79 4.54 25.52
N ASP A 458 -4.33 4.57 26.78
CA ASP A 458 -5.12 5.01 27.93
C ASP A 458 -5.35 6.53 27.91
N LEU A 459 -4.33 7.30 27.49
CA LEU A 459 -4.48 8.74 27.27
C LEU A 459 -5.56 9.03 26.23
N ARG A 460 -5.47 8.39 25.07
CA ARG A 460 -6.43 8.58 23.97
C ARG A 460 -7.83 8.09 24.31
N HIS A 461 -7.94 7.06 25.16
CA HIS A 461 -9.24 6.58 25.66
C HIS A 461 -9.94 7.62 26.54
N SER A 462 -9.17 8.47 27.28
CA SER A 462 -9.69 9.55 28.09
C SER A 462 -10.08 10.81 27.30
N LEU A 463 -9.78 10.87 25.99
CA LEU A 463 -10.01 12.01 25.12
C LEU A 463 -11.08 11.71 24.08
N GLY A 464 -11.97 12.66 23.83
CA GLY A 464 -12.89 12.61 22.69
C GLY A 464 -12.51 13.65 21.64
N ILE A 465 -12.60 13.26 20.38
CA ILE A 465 -12.27 14.16 19.28
C ILE A 465 -13.41 14.23 18.27
N VAL A 466 -13.76 15.45 17.85
CA VAL A 466 -14.66 15.71 16.72
C VAL A 466 -13.89 16.56 15.72
N LEU A 467 -13.52 15.96 14.61
CA LEU A 467 -12.75 16.62 13.55
C LEU A 467 -13.65 17.37 12.58
N GLN A 468 -13.07 18.38 11.90
CA GLN A 468 -13.69 19.12 10.80
C GLN A 468 -14.12 18.18 9.68
N ASP A 469 -13.21 17.35 9.20
CA ASP A 469 -13.45 16.33 8.19
C ASP A 469 -13.85 15.04 8.89
N THR A 470 -15.17 14.81 8.95
CA THR A 470 -15.73 13.63 9.61
C THR A 470 -15.59 12.41 8.72
N HIS A 471 -14.79 11.43 9.15
CA HIS A 471 -14.70 10.13 8.49
C HIS A 471 -15.70 9.13 9.06
N LEU A 472 -16.52 8.54 8.16
CA LEU A 472 -17.47 7.49 8.46
C LEU A 472 -17.07 6.19 7.74
N PHE A 473 -17.12 5.10 8.47
CA PHE A 473 -16.78 3.78 7.95
C PHE A 473 -17.93 3.20 7.14
N THR A 474 -17.60 2.36 6.16
CA THR A 474 -18.58 1.55 5.43
C THR A 474 -19.16 0.49 6.37
N ALA A 475 -20.19 0.88 7.09
CA ALA A 475 -20.87 0.13 8.12
C ALA A 475 -22.25 0.74 8.36
N THR A 476 -23.08 0.18 9.22
CA THR A 476 -24.36 0.77 9.60
C THR A 476 -24.16 2.07 10.40
N VAL A 477 -25.19 2.92 10.45
CA VAL A 477 -25.20 4.11 11.32
C VAL A 477 -24.96 3.70 12.78
N MET A 478 -25.61 2.62 13.24
CA MET A 478 -25.44 2.04 14.57
C MET A 478 -23.96 1.74 14.88
N GLU A 479 -23.28 1.01 13.98
CA GLU A 479 -21.86 0.64 14.12
C GLU A 479 -20.94 1.85 14.07
N ASN A 480 -21.25 2.85 13.26
CA ASN A 480 -20.50 4.10 13.20
C ASN A 480 -20.55 4.89 14.51
N ILE A 481 -21.69 4.91 15.21
CA ILE A 481 -21.78 5.53 16.54
C ILE A 481 -21.08 4.66 17.57
N ARG A 482 -21.34 3.34 17.57
CA ARG A 482 -20.74 2.35 18.49
C ARG A 482 -19.20 2.29 18.39
N TYR A 483 -18.62 2.80 17.30
CA TYR A 483 -17.17 2.89 17.17
C TYR A 483 -16.49 3.66 18.30
N GLY A 484 -17.18 4.59 18.95
CA GLY A 484 -16.68 5.30 20.14
C GLY A 484 -16.59 4.43 21.40
N LYS A 485 -17.43 3.36 21.49
CA LYS A 485 -17.45 2.37 22.58
C LYS A 485 -17.98 1.06 22.02
N LEU A 486 -17.07 0.11 21.68
CA LEU A 486 -17.41 -1.09 20.92
C LEU A 486 -18.36 -2.05 21.64
N ASP A 487 -18.36 -2.06 22.98
CA ASP A 487 -19.21 -2.86 23.85
C ASP A 487 -20.53 -2.17 24.25
N ALA A 488 -20.81 -0.98 23.68
CA ALA A 488 -22.02 -0.24 23.98
C ALA A 488 -23.30 -1.00 23.56
N THR A 489 -24.29 -0.95 24.40
CA THR A 489 -25.64 -1.47 24.12
C THR A 489 -26.39 -0.59 23.11
N ASP A 490 -27.42 -1.12 22.46
CA ASP A 490 -28.26 -0.35 21.54
C ASP A 490 -28.90 0.86 22.22
N ASP A 491 -29.32 0.74 23.49
CA ASP A 491 -29.90 1.83 24.25
C ASP A 491 -28.89 2.96 24.50
N GLU A 492 -27.63 2.64 24.79
CA GLU A 492 -26.54 3.63 24.89
C GLU A 492 -26.32 4.35 23.56
N VAL A 493 -26.34 3.63 22.43
CA VAL A 493 -26.25 4.23 21.09
C VAL A 493 -27.42 5.19 20.83
N TYR A 494 -28.66 4.80 21.18
CA TYR A 494 -29.82 5.68 21.03
C TYR A 494 -29.74 6.90 21.95
N ALA A 495 -29.22 6.75 23.17
CA ALA A 495 -28.99 7.86 24.07
C ALA A 495 -27.96 8.86 23.54
N ALA A 496 -26.82 8.37 23.02
CA ALA A 496 -25.78 9.19 22.40
C ALA A 496 -26.30 9.92 21.15
N ALA A 497 -27.07 9.24 20.30
CA ALA A 497 -27.69 9.86 19.14
C ALA A 497 -28.70 10.95 19.49
N ARG A 498 -29.47 10.77 20.55
CA ARG A 498 -30.40 11.81 21.07
C ARG A 498 -29.66 13.01 21.64
N LEU A 499 -28.57 12.78 22.40
CA LEU A 499 -27.71 13.85 22.91
C LEU A 499 -27.13 14.70 21.77
N ALA A 500 -26.64 14.04 20.73
CA ALA A 500 -26.08 14.69 19.55
C ALA A 500 -27.13 15.30 18.60
N ASN A 501 -28.43 15.21 18.89
CA ASN A 501 -29.55 15.57 17.99
C ASN A 501 -29.57 14.78 16.67
N ALA A 502 -28.95 13.61 16.61
CA ALA A 502 -28.87 12.77 15.43
C ALA A 502 -30.09 11.84 15.26
N ASP A 503 -30.75 11.42 16.33
CA ASP A 503 -31.86 10.43 16.35
C ASP A 503 -32.98 10.76 15.37
N THR A 504 -33.35 12.04 15.25
CA THR A 504 -34.46 12.47 14.39
C THR A 504 -34.18 12.20 12.90
N PHE A 505 -33.00 12.56 12.41
CA PHE A 505 -32.68 12.31 11.00
C PHE A 505 -32.37 10.83 10.74
N ILE A 506 -31.74 10.13 11.71
CA ILE A 506 -31.44 8.70 11.57
C ILE A 506 -32.72 7.90 11.35
N ARG A 507 -33.79 8.19 12.11
CA ARG A 507 -35.09 7.53 11.96
C ARG A 507 -35.79 7.83 10.63
N GLN A 508 -35.38 8.88 9.93
CA GLN A 508 -35.89 9.23 8.58
C GLN A 508 -35.14 8.51 7.47
N LEU A 509 -34.00 7.87 7.76
CA LEU A 509 -33.29 7.05 6.77
C LEU A 509 -34.09 5.77 6.46
N PRO A 510 -33.93 5.18 5.27
CA PRO A 510 -34.73 4.02 4.84
C PRO A 510 -34.75 2.88 5.84
N ASP A 511 -33.60 2.52 6.44
CA ASP A 511 -33.45 1.44 7.41
C ASP A 511 -33.09 1.98 8.82
N GLY A 512 -33.32 3.27 9.07
CA GLY A 512 -33.01 3.91 10.34
C GLY A 512 -31.54 3.71 10.76
N TYR A 513 -31.33 3.21 11.97
CA TYR A 513 -29.99 2.92 12.51
C TYR A 513 -29.25 1.80 11.76
N ASN A 514 -29.96 0.93 11.03
CA ASN A 514 -29.37 -0.14 10.23
C ASN A 514 -29.01 0.31 8.80
N THR A 515 -29.26 1.56 8.45
CA THR A 515 -28.85 2.11 7.15
C THR A 515 -27.34 2.00 6.99
N VAL A 516 -26.90 1.34 5.91
CA VAL A 516 -25.48 1.19 5.59
C VAL A 516 -24.96 2.46 4.94
N LEU A 517 -23.88 2.99 5.50
CA LEU A 517 -23.15 4.13 4.96
C LEU A 517 -22.07 3.63 3.99
N THR A 518 -21.86 4.34 2.89
CA THR A 518 -20.86 4.02 1.87
C THR A 518 -20.10 5.29 1.47
N GLY A 519 -18.86 5.13 0.98
CA GLY A 519 -18.09 6.24 0.45
C GLY A 519 -17.96 7.42 1.43
N ASP A 520 -17.55 7.13 2.68
CA ASP A 520 -17.39 8.13 3.72
C ASP A 520 -18.71 8.89 4.08
N GLY A 521 -19.84 8.17 4.00
CA GLY A 521 -21.17 8.76 4.23
C GLY A 521 -21.62 9.71 3.12
N ALA A 522 -21.25 9.44 1.86
CA ALA A 522 -21.61 10.26 0.70
C ALA A 522 -23.12 10.43 0.51
N ASN A 523 -23.93 9.54 1.07
CA ASN A 523 -25.38 9.60 1.10
C ASN A 523 -25.95 10.50 2.21
N LEU A 524 -25.10 11.12 3.03
CA LEU A 524 -25.48 12.05 4.10
C LEU A 524 -25.01 13.48 3.79
N SER A 525 -25.74 14.48 4.28
CA SER A 525 -25.27 15.86 4.28
C SER A 525 -24.07 16.04 5.23
N GLN A 526 -23.26 17.07 5.04
CA GLN A 526 -22.13 17.37 5.91
C GLN A 526 -22.57 17.53 7.39
N GLY A 527 -23.67 18.21 7.63
CA GLY A 527 -24.20 18.36 8.99
C GLY A 527 -24.63 17.03 9.61
N GLN A 528 -25.26 16.14 8.83
CA GLN A 528 -25.63 14.81 9.31
C GLN A 528 -24.40 13.97 9.68
N ARG A 529 -23.34 14.02 8.87
CA ARG A 529 -22.05 13.37 9.17
C ARG A 529 -21.46 13.91 10.48
N GLN A 530 -21.51 15.24 10.68
CA GLN A 530 -21.00 15.86 11.91
C GLN A 530 -21.81 15.46 13.14
N LEU A 531 -23.15 15.35 13.04
CA LEU A 531 -23.98 14.84 14.14
C LEU A 531 -23.62 13.40 14.51
N LEU A 532 -23.26 12.54 13.55
CA LEU A 532 -22.77 11.19 13.84
C LEU A 532 -21.41 11.20 14.53
N ALA A 533 -20.49 12.11 14.16
CA ALA A 533 -19.22 12.28 14.86
C ALA A 533 -19.41 12.75 16.31
N ILE A 534 -20.34 13.66 16.54
CA ILE A 534 -20.72 14.11 17.89
C ILE A 534 -21.31 12.93 18.69
N ALA A 535 -22.18 12.11 18.09
CA ALA A 535 -22.74 10.93 18.75
C ALA A 535 -21.66 9.89 19.09
N ARG A 536 -20.68 9.71 18.19
CA ARG A 536 -19.50 8.84 18.42
C ARG A 536 -18.65 9.33 19.61
N ALA A 537 -18.44 10.63 19.73
CA ALA A 537 -17.75 11.21 20.88
C ALA A 537 -18.60 11.13 22.17
N ALA A 538 -19.92 11.30 22.06
CA ALA A 538 -20.84 11.24 23.20
C ALA A 538 -20.89 9.85 23.84
N ILE A 539 -20.88 8.78 23.05
CA ILE A 539 -20.96 7.40 23.58
C ILE A 539 -19.68 6.98 24.29
N ALA A 540 -18.52 7.57 23.91
CA ALA A 540 -17.25 7.35 24.60
C ALA A 540 -17.18 8.02 25.96
N ASP A 541 -18.01 9.04 26.20
CA ASP A 541 -18.14 9.81 27.47
C ASP A 541 -16.80 10.28 28.07
N PRO A 542 -15.91 10.92 27.29
CA PRO A 542 -14.61 11.33 27.77
C PRO A 542 -14.69 12.61 28.62
N PRO A 543 -13.81 12.80 29.64
CA PRO A 543 -13.76 14.04 30.46
C PRO A 543 -13.15 15.22 29.69
N VAL A 544 -12.37 14.97 28.66
CA VAL A 544 -11.74 16.00 27.83
C VAL A 544 -12.19 15.85 26.38
N LEU A 545 -12.58 16.95 25.76
CA LEU A 545 -13.01 17.02 24.37
C LEU A 545 -12.11 17.94 23.55
N ILE A 546 -11.85 17.53 22.32
CA ILE A 546 -11.19 18.32 21.31
C ILE A 546 -12.15 18.45 20.12
N LEU A 547 -12.53 19.70 19.83
CA LEU A 547 -13.49 20.00 18.78
C LEU A 547 -12.84 20.90 17.73
N ASP A 548 -12.80 20.44 16.48
CA ASP A 548 -12.38 21.26 15.34
C ASP A 548 -13.63 21.72 14.58
N GLU A 549 -13.99 23.00 14.75
CA GLU A 549 -15.25 23.58 14.29
C GLU A 549 -15.09 24.20 12.91
N ALA A 550 -15.32 23.44 11.84
CA ALA A 550 -15.49 24.02 10.51
C ALA A 550 -16.85 23.64 9.93
N THR A 551 -17.75 24.58 10.02
CA THR A 551 -19.15 24.43 9.54
C THR A 551 -19.45 25.35 8.37
N SER A 552 -18.44 25.78 7.62
CA SER A 552 -18.55 26.78 6.53
C SER A 552 -19.48 26.38 5.36
N SER A 553 -19.94 25.13 5.31
CA SER A 553 -20.73 24.59 4.20
C SER A 553 -22.06 23.98 4.63
N ILE A 554 -22.56 24.30 5.84
CA ILE A 554 -23.81 23.77 6.39
C ILE A 554 -24.88 24.85 6.35
N ASP A 555 -26.12 24.49 6.01
CA ASP A 555 -27.26 25.41 6.06
C ASP A 555 -27.57 25.86 7.50
N THR A 556 -28.13 27.06 7.67
CA THR A 556 -28.34 27.71 8.98
C THR A 556 -29.20 26.90 9.95
N ARG A 557 -30.14 26.07 9.43
CA ARG A 557 -31.01 25.26 10.30
C ARG A 557 -30.25 24.06 10.86
N THR A 558 -29.58 23.32 10.00
CA THR A 558 -28.74 22.18 10.40
C THR A 558 -27.59 22.62 11.28
N GLU A 559 -27.00 23.79 10.99
CA GLU A 559 -25.99 24.43 11.81
C GLU A 559 -26.42 24.59 13.28
N ARG A 560 -27.63 25.11 13.50
CA ARG A 560 -28.17 25.28 14.88
C ARG A 560 -28.31 23.93 15.59
N ILE A 561 -28.74 22.89 14.88
CA ILE A 561 -28.89 21.54 15.42
C ILE A 561 -27.54 20.95 15.82
N VAL A 562 -26.53 21.12 14.98
CA VAL A 562 -25.14 20.69 15.25
C VAL A 562 -24.58 21.43 16.45
N GLN A 563 -24.77 22.77 16.52
CA GLN A 563 -24.29 23.59 17.63
C GLN A 563 -24.94 23.19 18.97
N ASP A 564 -26.26 22.95 19.00
CA ASP A 564 -26.96 22.48 20.19
C ASP A 564 -26.46 21.08 20.63
N GLY A 565 -26.18 20.19 19.69
CA GLY A 565 -25.55 18.88 19.97
C GLY A 565 -24.14 19.03 20.55
N MET A 566 -23.34 19.93 20.00
CA MET A 566 -21.99 20.24 20.51
C MET A 566 -22.07 20.85 21.93
N ASP A 567 -22.95 21.81 22.16
CA ASP A 567 -23.08 22.46 23.49
C ASP A 567 -23.49 21.44 24.56
N LYS A 568 -24.42 20.52 24.26
CA LYS A 568 -24.77 19.40 25.14
C LYS A 568 -23.59 18.47 25.41
N LEU A 569 -22.82 18.15 24.37
CA LEU A 569 -21.63 17.30 24.51
C LEU A 569 -20.55 17.95 25.39
N MET A 570 -20.36 19.26 25.27
CA MET A 570 -19.34 20.01 26.04
C MET A 570 -19.67 20.19 27.51
N HIS A 571 -20.94 20.10 27.89
CA HIS A 571 -21.37 20.38 29.25
C HIS A 571 -20.70 19.49 30.30
N GLY A 572 -20.03 20.11 31.26
CA GLY A 572 -19.34 19.43 32.37
C GLY A 572 -17.98 18.81 31.98
N ARG A 573 -17.48 19.05 30.77
CA ARG A 573 -16.21 18.50 30.28
C ARG A 573 -15.22 19.60 29.97
N THR A 574 -13.93 19.33 30.20
CA THR A 574 -12.87 20.21 29.72
C THR A 574 -12.84 20.16 28.21
N THR A 575 -12.98 21.30 27.56
CA THR A 575 -13.15 21.32 26.09
C THR A 575 -12.19 22.30 25.45
N PHE A 576 -11.45 21.79 24.45
CA PHE A 576 -10.60 22.57 23.57
C PHE A 576 -11.30 22.72 22.21
N VAL A 577 -11.60 23.95 21.82
CA VAL A 577 -12.31 24.24 20.56
C VAL A 577 -11.40 25.05 19.64
N ILE A 578 -11.11 24.51 18.45
CA ILE A 578 -10.56 25.31 17.36
C ILE A 578 -11.73 26.06 16.74
N ALA A 579 -11.92 27.30 17.17
CA ALA A 579 -13.12 28.04 16.84
C ALA A 579 -12.96 28.81 15.52
N HIS A 580 -13.89 28.54 14.60
CA HIS A 580 -14.08 29.30 13.37
C HIS A 580 -15.32 30.20 13.42
N ARG A 581 -16.09 30.16 14.52
CA ARG A 581 -17.33 30.91 14.72
C ARG A 581 -17.26 31.86 15.89
N LEU A 582 -17.76 33.05 15.69
CA LEU A 582 -17.83 34.09 16.71
C LEU A 582 -18.68 33.70 17.92
N SER A 583 -19.77 32.91 17.73
CA SER A 583 -20.65 32.44 18.78
C SER A 583 -19.94 31.47 19.74
N THR A 584 -19.22 30.51 19.22
CA THR A 584 -18.48 29.51 19.99
C THR A 584 -17.35 30.17 20.78
N VAL A 585 -16.65 31.13 20.15
CA VAL A 585 -15.60 31.92 20.82
C VAL A 585 -16.19 32.71 21.98
N ARG A 586 -17.30 33.43 21.75
CA ARG A 586 -17.92 34.29 22.75
C ARG A 586 -18.39 33.54 24.00
N ASN A 587 -18.90 32.32 23.83
CA ASN A 587 -19.43 31.49 24.88
C ASN A 587 -18.37 30.58 25.56
N SER A 588 -17.08 30.85 25.32
CA SER A 588 -15.99 30.09 25.94
C SER A 588 -15.53 30.79 27.23
N ASP A 589 -15.16 29.98 28.22
CA ASP A 589 -14.70 30.49 29.53
C ASP A 589 -13.31 31.18 29.40
N CYS A 590 -12.51 30.69 28.46
CA CYS A 590 -11.19 31.25 28.18
C CYS A 590 -10.94 31.23 26.66
N ILE A 591 -10.50 32.35 26.13
CA ILE A 591 -10.07 32.50 24.74
C ILE A 591 -8.56 32.66 24.72
N MET A 592 -7.88 31.88 23.88
CA MET A 592 -6.46 31.96 23.64
C MET A 592 -6.21 32.37 22.21
N VAL A 593 -5.56 33.51 22.02
CA VAL A 593 -5.22 34.04 20.70
C VAL A 593 -3.81 33.60 20.35
N LEU A 594 -3.72 32.85 19.26
CA LEU A 594 -2.43 32.37 18.72
C LEU A 594 -2.00 33.21 17.52
N GLU A 595 -0.74 33.59 17.52
CA GLU A 595 -0.05 34.22 16.39
C GLU A 595 1.38 33.69 16.27
N GLN A 596 1.74 33.19 15.10
CA GLN A 596 3.06 32.64 14.81
C GLN A 596 3.59 31.65 15.88
N GLY A 597 2.71 30.75 16.33
CA GLY A 597 3.07 29.69 17.27
C GLY A 597 3.13 30.12 18.75
N ARG A 598 2.75 31.35 19.09
CA ARG A 598 2.74 31.87 20.46
C ARG A 598 1.32 32.22 20.91
N ILE A 599 1.02 32.06 22.19
CA ILE A 599 -0.19 32.59 22.80
C ILE A 599 0.09 34.06 23.18
N ILE A 600 -0.54 34.97 22.42
CA ILE A 600 -0.31 36.42 22.58
C ILE A 600 -1.33 37.10 23.48
N GLU A 601 -2.54 36.56 23.58
CA GLU A 601 -3.61 37.05 24.45
C GLU A 601 -4.38 35.88 25.07
N ARG A 602 -4.80 36.09 26.33
CA ARG A 602 -5.63 35.13 27.05
C ARG A 602 -6.63 35.90 27.94
N GLY A 603 -7.87 35.40 28.01
CA GLY A 603 -8.92 35.98 28.85
C GLY A 603 -10.32 35.61 28.38
N SER A 604 -11.34 36.13 29.05
CA SER A 604 -12.73 36.04 28.63
C SER A 604 -13.03 36.95 27.44
N HIS A 605 -14.18 36.77 26.79
CA HIS A 605 -14.63 37.64 25.69
C HIS A 605 -14.63 39.12 26.08
N ASP A 606 -15.25 39.48 27.22
CA ASP A 606 -15.39 40.87 27.64
C ASP A 606 -14.04 41.50 28.00
N GLU A 607 -13.16 40.75 28.65
CA GLU A 607 -11.80 41.20 28.96
C GLU A 607 -11.00 41.50 27.68
N LEU A 608 -11.01 40.59 26.71
CA LEU A 608 -10.23 40.76 25.47
C LEU A 608 -10.80 41.84 24.56
N ILE A 609 -12.13 42.02 24.53
CA ILE A 609 -12.76 43.15 23.82
C ILE A 609 -12.33 44.50 24.45
N SER A 610 -12.29 44.56 25.78
CA SER A 610 -11.89 45.80 26.49
C SER A 610 -10.44 46.18 26.24
N LYS A 611 -9.54 45.19 26.07
CA LYS A 611 -8.11 45.39 25.78
C LYS A 611 -7.84 45.98 24.39
N LYS A 612 -8.81 45.85 23.46
CA LYS A 612 -8.70 46.29 22.04
C LYS A 612 -7.46 45.76 21.32
N GLY A 613 -7.01 44.55 21.68
CA GLY A 613 -5.85 43.91 21.11
C GLY A 613 -6.15 43.12 19.84
N LYS A 614 -5.39 42.04 19.60
CA LYS A 614 -5.52 41.19 18.40
C LYS A 614 -6.88 40.48 18.34
N TYR A 615 -7.41 40.03 19.50
CA TYR A 615 -8.75 39.43 19.58
C TYR A 615 -9.82 40.41 19.10
N TYR A 616 -9.76 41.69 19.55
CA TYR A 616 -10.70 42.71 19.10
C TYR A 616 -10.66 42.90 17.58
N GLN A 617 -9.46 42.93 16.98
CA GLN A 617 -9.29 43.03 15.55
C GLN A 617 -9.92 41.84 14.81
N LEU A 618 -9.66 40.61 15.26
CA LEU A 618 -10.22 39.38 14.68
C LEU A 618 -11.76 39.32 14.81
N TYR A 619 -12.27 39.78 15.96
CA TYR A 619 -13.71 39.73 16.25
C TYR A 619 -14.50 40.80 15.49
N THR A 620 -14.00 42.03 15.43
CA THR A 620 -14.72 43.16 14.83
C THR A 620 -14.40 43.40 13.35
N GLY A 621 -13.33 42.77 12.83
CA GLY A 621 -12.81 43.04 11.47
C GLY A 621 -12.19 44.43 11.30
N LYS A 622 -11.99 45.18 12.41
CA LYS A 622 -11.41 46.54 12.40
C LYS A 622 -9.95 46.49 12.86
N THR A 623 -9.07 47.08 12.10
CA THR A 623 -7.72 47.45 12.57
C THR A 623 -7.84 48.54 13.65
N ALA A 624 -7.19 48.37 14.81
CA ALA A 624 -7.20 49.33 15.89
C ALA A 624 -6.44 50.61 15.52
#